data_6fa71f7d4ecd0f9a980953262a7f3713
#
_entry.id   6fa71f7d4ecd0f9a980953262a7f3713
#
_cell.length_a   1.000
_cell.length_b   1.000
_cell.length_c   1.000
_cell.angle_alpha   90.00
_cell.angle_beta   90.00
_cell.angle_gamma   90.00
#
_symmetry.space_group_name_H-M   'P 1'
#
loop_
_entity.id
_entity.type
_entity.pdbx_description
1 polymer ?
#
loop_
_entity_poly.entity_id
_entity_poly.type
_entity_poly.pdbx_seq_one_letter_code
_entity_poly.pdbx_strand_id
1 'polypeptide(L)'
;MGQAVAAYLHFLSIFVLFALLVLEHRLFKLPLDLERARSLVRIDIAYGLAAGVVLLTGLARVVWYGKGLDYYLHNSMFHAKMGLFALIALFSGFPTFVFLNWRNALKAGRVPEVSPGKAKAVIMVIRLELLLVLLLPLFAVLMARGYGVMGN
;
A
#
# COMPACT_ATOMS: atom_id res chain seq x y z
N MET A 1 -27.43 0.42 -3.03
CA MET A 1 -26.54 -0.30 -3.94
C MET A 1 -25.15 0.37 -4.02
N GLY A 2 -25.02 1.66 -4.36
CA GLY A 2 -23.72 2.34 -4.51
C GLY A 2 -22.81 2.27 -3.29
N GLN A 3 -23.36 2.46 -2.08
CA GLN A 3 -22.61 2.34 -0.83
C GLN A 3 -21.98 0.94 -0.63
N ALA A 4 -22.76 -0.11 -0.90
CA ALA A 4 -22.28 -1.48 -0.78
C ALA A 4 -21.17 -1.80 -1.80
N VAL A 5 -21.34 -1.34 -3.04
CA VAL A 5 -20.34 -1.49 -4.11
C VAL A 5 -19.04 -0.75 -3.76
N ALA A 6 -19.15 0.50 -3.32
CA ALA A 6 -17.97 1.28 -2.91
C ALA A 6 -17.22 0.64 -1.74
N ALA A 7 -17.95 0.11 -0.76
CA ALA A 7 -17.37 -0.62 0.37
C ALA A 7 -16.68 -1.91 -0.09
N TYR A 8 -17.35 -2.69 -0.94
CA TYR A 8 -16.79 -3.93 -1.49
C TYR A 8 -15.49 -3.69 -2.26
N LEU A 9 -15.51 -2.73 -3.19
CA LEU A 9 -14.31 -2.39 -3.98
C LEU A 9 -13.17 -1.89 -3.09
N HIS A 10 -13.47 -1.12 -2.06
CA HIS A 10 -12.47 -0.66 -1.11
C HIS A 10 -11.82 -1.82 -0.35
N PHE A 11 -12.61 -2.74 0.19
CA PHE A 11 -12.07 -3.91 0.88
C PHE A 11 -11.31 -4.84 -0.06
N LEU A 12 -11.86 -5.12 -1.24
CA LEU A 12 -11.19 -5.96 -2.24
C LEU A 12 -9.82 -5.39 -2.62
N SER A 13 -9.74 -4.08 -2.87
CA SER A 13 -8.48 -3.43 -3.22
C SER A 13 -7.46 -3.46 -2.08
N ILE A 14 -7.89 -3.40 -0.81
CA ILE A 14 -7.01 -3.58 0.36
C ILE A 14 -6.44 -5.00 0.40
N PHE A 15 -7.26 -6.04 0.17
CA PHE A 15 -6.77 -7.42 0.12
C PHE A 15 -5.77 -7.63 -1.02
N VAL A 16 -6.06 -7.09 -2.21
CA VAL A 16 -5.16 -7.16 -3.36
C VAL A 16 -3.84 -6.44 -3.06
N LEU A 17 -3.89 -5.24 -2.49
CA LEU A 17 -2.71 -4.48 -2.09
C LEU A 17 -1.84 -5.28 -1.11
N PHE A 18 -2.44 -5.85 -0.07
CA PHE A 18 -1.71 -6.66 0.91
C PHE A 18 -1.09 -7.91 0.27
N ALA A 19 -1.84 -8.60 -0.58
CA ALA A 19 -1.35 -9.79 -1.29
C ALA A 19 -0.14 -9.46 -2.20
N LEU A 20 -0.20 -8.34 -2.93
CA LEU A 20 0.90 -7.89 -3.79
C LEU A 20 2.15 -7.56 -2.97
N LEU A 21 2.00 -6.90 -1.82
CA LEU A 21 3.11 -6.58 -0.94
C LEU A 21 3.75 -7.85 -0.33
N VAL A 22 2.95 -8.84 0.02
CA VAL A 22 3.43 -10.16 0.46
C VAL A 22 4.20 -10.87 -0.66
N LEU A 23 3.71 -10.79 -1.91
CA LEU A 23 4.41 -11.36 -3.07
C LEU A 23 5.75 -10.66 -3.31
N GLU A 24 5.81 -9.34 -3.21
CA GLU A 24 7.08 -8.59 -3.28
C GLU A 24 8.08 -9.08 -2.23
N HIS A 25 7.65 -9.17 -0.98
CA HIS A 25 8.48 -9.67 0.11
C HIS A 25 8.98 -11.10 -0.15
N ARG A 26 8.13 -11.96 -0.69
CA ARG A 26 8.47 -13.37 -0.96
C ARG A 26 9.42 -13.54 -2.14
N LEU A 27 9.26 -12.73 -3.19
CA LEU A 27 10.05 -12.83 -4.41
C LEU A 27 11.39 -12.09 -4.31
N PHE A 28 11.49 -11.07 -3.47
CA PHE A 28 12.72 -10.31 -3.30
C PHE A 28 13.73 -11.09 -2.44
N LYS A 29 14.52 -11.93 -3.09
CA LYS A 29 15.59 -12.73 -2.48
C LYS A 29 16.83 -12.72 -3.38
N LEU A 30 18.00 -12.58 -2.79
CA LEU A 30 19.26 -12.75 -3.50
C LEU A 30 19.70 -14.23 -3.50
N PRO A 31 20.34 -14.71 -4.57
CA PRO A 31 20.56 -14.01 -5.84
C PRO A 31 19.27 -13.87 -6.65
N LEU A 32 19.14 -12.75 -7.39
CA LEU A 32 18.03 -12.54 -8.32
C LEU A 32 18.28 -13.31 -9.61
N ASP A 33 17.21 -13.78 -10.24
CA ASP A 33 17.17 -14.18 -11.63
C ASP A 33 16.35 -13.20 -12.47
N LEU A 34 16.43 -13.31 -13.79
CA LEU A 34 15.80 -12.37 -14.71
C LEU A 34 14.26 -12.38 -14.62
N GLU A 35 13.67 -13.57 -14.49
CA GLU A 35 12.23 -13.74 -14.40
C GLU A 35 11.68 -13.14 -13.10
N ARG A 36 12.34 -13.42 -11.99
CA ARG A 36 11.97 -12.87 -10.68
C ARG A 36 12.09 -11.35 -10.65
N ALA A 37 13.16 -10.79 -11.21
CA ALA A 37 13.33 -9.34 -11.29
C ALA A 37 12.23 -8.69 -12.14
N ARG A 38 11.86 -9.29 -13.27
CA ARG A 38 10.73 -8.81 -14.10
C ARG A 38 9.40 -8.89 -13.34
N SER A 39 9.18 -9.97 -12.61
CA SER A 39 7.97 -10.16 -11.79
C SER A 39 7.87 -9.11 -10.70
N LEU A 40 8.96 -8.80 -10.00
CA LEU A 40 9.00 -7.76 -8.98
C LEU A 40 8.61 -6.38 -9.51
N VAL A 41 9.11 -5.98 -10.68
CA VAL A 41 8.72 -4.71 -11.31
C VAL A 41 7.22 -4.67 -11.63
N ARG A 42 6.66 -5.78 -12.14
CA ARG A 42 5.22 -5.87 -12.46
C ARG A 42 4.35 -5.82 -11.21
N ILE A 43 4.77 -6.52 -10.15
CA ILE A 43 4.07 -6.57 -8.88
C ILE A 43 4.09 -5.19 -8.21
N ASP A 44 5.22 -4.50 -8.22
CA ASP A 44 5.34 -3.14 -7.68
C ASP A 44 4.41 -2.14 -8.40
N ILE A 45 4.35 -2.22 -9.73
CA ILE A 45 3.40 -1.40 -10.51
C ILE A 45 1.95 -1.73 -10.12
N ALA A 46 1.61 -3.02 -10.02
CA ALA A 46 0.28 -3.46 -9.62
C ALA A 46 -0.04 -3.02 -8.18
N TYR A 47 0.94 -3.04 -7.28
CA TYR A 47 0.82 -2.53 -5.92
C TYR A 47 0.50 -1.03 -5.91
N GLY A 48 1.22 -0.22 -6.68
CA GLY A 48 0.95 1.20 -6.83
C GLY A 48 -0.45 1.49 -7.38
N LEU A 49 -0.92 0.72 -8.37
CA LEU A 49 -2.28 0.82 -8.91
C LEU A 49 -3.33 0.43 -7.86
N ALA A 50 -3.11 -0.64 -7.12
CA ALA A 50 -4.00 -1.06 -6.04
C ALA A 50 -4.09 0.00 -4.93
N ALA A 51 -2.96 0.62 -4.56
CA ALA A 51 -2.93 1.73 -3.60
C ALA A 51 -3.76 2.94 -4.10
N GLY A 52 -3.67 3.27 -5.37
CA GLY A 52 -4.51 4.28 -6.01
C GLY A 52 -6.00 3.96 -5.92
N VAL A 53 -6.40 2.72 -6.17
CA VAL A 53 -7.80 2.27 -6.04
C VAL A 53 -8.26 2.32 -4.59
N VAL A 54 -7.43 1.91 -3.63
CA VAL A 54 -7.73 2.03 -2.19
C VAL A 54 -8.00 3.48 -1.82
N LEU A 55 -7.16 4.40 -2.27
CA LEU A 55 -7.32 5.83 -2.00
C LEU A 55 -8.61 6.38 -2.62
N LEU A 56 -8.86 6.14 -3.89
CA LEU A 56 -10.05 6.63 -4.61
C LEU A 56 -11.35 6.09 -4.01
N THR A 57 -11.40 4.80 -3.74
CA THR A 57 -12.59 4.18 -3.12
C THR A 57 -12.77 4.63 -1.67
N GLY A 58 -11.68 4.84 -0.94
CA GLY A 58 -11.70 5.41 0.40
C GLY A 58 -12.27 6.83 0.42
N LEU A 59 -11.81 7.69 -0.49
CA LEU A 59 -12.31 9.06 -0.64
C LEU A 59 -13.78 9.07 -1.06
N ALA A 60 -14.18 8.23 -2.02
CA ALA A 60 -15.58 8.09 -2.42
C ALA A 60 -16.49 7.73 -1.24
N ARG A 61 -16.02 6.86 -0.35
CA ARG A 61 -16.77 6.51 0.87
C ARG A 61 -16.89 7.67 1.85
N VAL A 62 -15.88 8.51 1.97
CA VAL A 62 -15.90 9.68 2.85
C VAL A 62 -16.87 10.75 2.32
N VAL A 63 -16.79 11.03 1.01
CA VAL A 63 -17.53 12.14 0.39
C VAL A 63 -18.98 11.80 0.10
N TRP A 64 -19.25 10.61 -0.45
CA TRP A 64 -20.60 10.28 -0.97
C TRP A 64 -21.34 9.20 -0.21
N TYR A 65 -20.62 8.29 0.45
CA TYR A 65 -21.23 7.06 0.98
C TYR A 65 -21.01 6.83 2.47
N GLY A 66 -20.38 7.78 3.18
CA GLY A 66 -20.06 7.67 4.59
C GLY A 66 -20.97 8.51 5.52
N LYS A 67 -20.45 8.79 6.70
CA LYS A 67 -21.11 9.57 7.74
C LYS A 67 -21.07 11.10 7.51
N GLY A 68 -20.55 11.53 6.36
CA GLY A 68 -20.33 12.92 6.02
C GLY A 68 -18.90 13.39 6.31
N LEU A 69 -18.46 14.35 5.52
CA LEU A 69 -17.09 14.87 5.58
C LEU A 69 -16.75 15.45 6.96
N ASP A 70 -17.71 16.13 7.56
CA ASP A 70 -17.54 16.76 8.89
C ASP A 70 -17.20 15.73 9.98
N TYR A 71 -17.91 14.58 10.00
CA TYR A 71 -17.61 13.48 10.91
C TYR A 71 -16.17 12.99 10.79
N TYR A 72 -15.67 12.84 9.56
CA TYR A 72 -14.31 12.35 9.33
C TYR A 72 -13.25 13.38 9.68
N LEU A 73 -13.50 14.65 9.41
CA LEU A 73 -12.58 15.74 9.76
C LEU A 73 -12.45 15.93 11.28
N HIS A 74 -13.50 15.63 12.03
CA HIS A 74 -13.50 15.68 13.49
C HIS A 74 -13.27 14.31 14.16
N ASN A 75 -12.57 13.40 13.47
CA ASN A 75 -12.24 12.08 14.01
C ASN A 75 -10.74 11.81 13.97
N SER A 76 -10.12 11.67 15.13
CA SER A 76 -8.67 11.43 15.24
C SER A 76 -8.23 10.10 14.63
N MET A 77 -9.09 9.07 14.64
CA MET A 77 -8.79 7.78 14.01
C MET A 77 -8.76 7.89 12.48
N PHE A 78 -9.56 8.79 11.92
CA PHE A 78 -9.49 9.10 10.48
C PHE A 78 -8.15 9.74 10.12
N HIS A 79 -7.71 10.75 10.89
CA HIS A 79 -6.42 11.40 10.67
C HIS A 79 -5.25 10.43 10.86
N ALA A 80 -5.30 9.57 11.88
CA ALA A 80 -4.30 8.53 12.09
C ALA A 80 -4.22 7.56 10.91
N LYS A 81 -5.37 7.11 10.39
CA LYS A 81 -5.45 6.22 9.23
C LYS A 81 -4.90 6.90 7.96
N MET A 82 -5.25 8.15 7.72
CA MET A 82 -4.74 8.90 6.55
C MET A 82 -3.24 9.16 6.66
N GLY A 83 -2.75 9.53 7.83
CA GLY A 83 -1.32 9.69 8.10
C GLY A 83 -0.55 8.39 7.93
N LEU A 84 -1.10 7.26 8.38
CA LEU A 84 -0.52 5.95 8.21
C LEU A 84 -0.45 5.54 6.73
N PHE A 85 -1.52 5.80 5.96
CA PHE A 85 -1.54 5.55 4.52
C PHE A 85 -0.50 6.41 3.78
N ALA A 86 -0.39 7.68 4.12
CA ALA A 86 0.62 8.58 3.56
C ALA A 86 2.05 8.11 3.89
N LEU A 87 2.28 7.60 5.10
CA LEU A 87 3.56 7.05 5.53
C LEU A 87 3.92 5.78 4.73
N ILE A 88 2.95 4.88 4.52
CA ILE A 88 3.12 3.69 3.68
C ILE A 88 3.48 4.11 2.25
N ALA A 89 2.77 5.08 1.67
CA ALA A 89 3.06 5.57 0.33
C ALA A 89 4.47 6.18 0.22
N LEU A 90 4.92 6.89 1.25
CA LEU A 90 6.26 7.45 1.31
C LEU A 90 7.32 6.34 1.36
N PHE A 91 7.15 5.34 2.21
CA PHE A 91 8.10 4.22 2.31
C PHE A 91 8.13 3.37 1.03
N SER A 92 6.98 3.13 0.39
CA SER A 92 6.89 2.37 -0.86
C SER A 92 7.67 3.01 -2.01
N GLY A 93 7.90 4.32 -1.95
CA GLY A 93 8.72 5.03 -2.93
C GLY A 93 10.14 4.49 -3.04
N PHE A 94 10.73 3.97 -1.97
CA PHE A 94 12.09 3.44 -2.00
C PHE A 94 12.20 2.11 -2.77
N PRO A 95 11.44 1.04 -2.47
CA PRO A 95 11.43 -0.16 -3.30
C PRO A 95 11.06 0.12 -4.76
N THR A 96 10.03 0.93 -4.99
CA THR A 96 9.60 1.33 -6.34
C THR A 96 10.74 1.98 -7.11
N PHE A 97 11.47 2.92 -6.51
CA PHE A 97 12.63 3.54 -7.14
C PHE A 97 13.72 2.52 -7.49
N VAL A 98 14.01 1.58 -6.59
CA VAL A 98 14.98 0.50 -6.84
C VAL A 98 14.54 -0.37 -8.03
N PHE A 99 13.29 -0.80 -8.06
CA PHE A 99 12.77 -1.67 -9.13
C PHE A 99 12.68 -0.94 -10.48
N LEU A 100 12.30 0.32 -10.49
CA LEU A 100 12.26 1.11 -11.73
C LEU A 100 13.64 1.30 -12.35
N ASN A 101 14.68 1.41 -11.54
CA ASN A 101 16.06 1.50 -12.02
C ASN A 101 16.54 0.23 -12.72
N TRP A 102 15.88 -0.91 -12.53
CA TRP A 102 16.21 -2.16 -13.21
C TRP A 102 15.74 -2.21 -14.67
N ARG A 103 14.87 -1.29 -15.09
CA ARG A 103 14.25 -1.31 -16.42
C ARG A 103 15.25 -1.45 -17.55
N ASN A 104 16.35 -0.71 -17.51
CA ASN A 104 17.36 -0.73 -18.57
C ASN A 104 18.11 -2.09 -18.63
N ALA A 105 18.48 -2.64 -17.47
CA ALA A 105 19.10 -3.97 -17.40
C ALA A 105 18.14 -5.06 -17.91
N LEU A 106 16.86 -5.00 -17.50
CA LEU A 106 15.82 -5.96 -17.88
C LEU A 106 15.50 -5.90 -19.37
N LYS A 107 15.48 -4.70 -19.99
CA LYS A 107 15.34 -4.53 -21.44
C LYS A 107 16.51 -5.14 -22.21
N ALA A 108 17.70 -5.08 -21.65
CA ALA A 108 18.90 -5.69 -22.23
C ALA A 108 19.03 -7.20 -21.92
N GLY A 109 18.05 -7.82 -21.26
CA GLY A 109 18.08 -9.23 -20.87
C GLY A 109 19.11 -9.56 -19.79
N ARG A 110 19.56 -8.57 -19.02
CA ARG A 110 20.52 -8.73 -17.94
C ARG A 110 19.85 -8.73 -16.58
N VAL A 111 20.36 -9.57 -15.67
CA VAL A 111 19.93 -9.57 -14.27
C VAL A 111 20.43 -8.29 -13.60
N PRO A 112 19.55 -7.53 -12.89
CA PRO A 112 19.99 -6.34 -12.17
C PRO A 112 20.96 -6.69 -11.04
N GLU A 113 21.98 -5.87 -10.86
CA GLU A 113 22.90 -5.98 -9.73
C GLU A 113 22.34 -5.22 -8.53
N VAL A 114 22.23 -5.90 -7.40
CA VAL A 114 21.77 -5.32 -6.13
C VAL A 114 22.81 -5.62 -5.05
N SER A 115 23.35 -4.57 -4.45
CA SER A 115 24.27 -4.73 -3.33
C SER A 115 23.56 -5.34 -2.11
N PRO A 116 24.26 -6.16 -1.29
CA PRO A 116 23.67 -6.76 -0.10
C PRO A 116 23.05 -5.74 0.87
N GLY A 117 23.67 -4.57 1.01
CA GLY A 117 23.15 -3.49 1.85
C GLY A 117 21.84 -2.91 1.32
N LYS A 118 21.75 -2.66 0.01
CA LYS A 118 20.51 -2.18 -0.65
C LYS A 118 19.41 -3.23 -0.56
N ALA A 119 19.73 -4.50 -0.77
CA ALA A 119 18.78 -5.60 -0.64
C ALA A 119 18.19 -5.67 0.78
N LYS A 120 19.04 -5.57 1.79
CA LYS A 120 18.62 -5.55 3.19
C LYS A 120 17.68 -4.35 3.48
N ALA A 121 18.01 -3.18 2.97
CA ALA A 121 17.17 -1.99 3.12
C ALA A 121 15.79 -2.15 2.47
N VAL A 122 15.73 -2.68 1.24
CA VAL A 122 14.46 -2.96 0.55
C VAL A 122 13.60 -3.94 1.34
N ILE A 123 14.17 -5.06 1.80
CA ILE A 123 13.44 -6.05 2.60
C ILE A 123 12.90 -5.43 3.90
N MET A 124 13.71 -4.59 4.55
CA MET A 124 13.33 -3.94 5.80
C MET A 124 12.16 -2.97 5.59
N VAL A 125 12.19 -2.19 4.52
CA VAL A 125 11.11 -1.27 4.16
C VAL A 125 9.83 -2.05 3.85
N ILE A 126 9.88 -3.10 3.03
CA ILE A 126 8.71 -3.93 2.71
C ILE A 126 8.11 -4.57 3.99
N ARG A 127 8.93 -5.03 4.92
CA ARG A 127 8.45 -5.57 6.20
C ARG A 127 7.76 -4.51 7.06
N LEU A 128 8.32 -3.30 7.08
CA LEU A 128 7.69 -2.17 7.77
C LEU A 128 6.35 -1.82 7.14
N GLU A 129 6.27 -1.77 5.81
CA GLU A 129 5.01 -1.54 5.09
C GLU A 129 3.97 -2.60 5.40
N LEU A 130 4.35 -3.88 5.42
CA LEU A 130 3.45 -4.98 5.82
C LEU A 130 2.88 -4.78 7.22
N LEU A 131 3.71 -4.38 8.18
CA LEU A 131 3.27 -4.07 9.53
C LEU A 131 2.30 -2.89 9.55
N LEU A 132 2.62 -1.80 8.85
CA LEU A 132 1.80 -0.60 8.80
C LEU A 132 0.45 -0.86 8.11
N VAL A 133 0.43 -1.66 7.03
CA VAL A 133 -0.81 -2.05 6.33
C VAL A 133 -1.73 -2.86 7.25
N LEU A 134 -1.19 -3.71 8.13
CA LEU A 134 -1.98 -4.45 9.11
C LEU A 134 -2.64 -3.55 10.16
N LEU A 135 -2.09 -2.38 10.43
CA LEU A 135 -2.66 -1.42 11.39
C LEU A 135 -3.83 -0.62 10.79
N LEU A 136 -3.90 -0.47 9.46
CA LEU A 136 -4.98 0.31 8.81
C LEU A 136 -6.38 -0.21 9.14
N PRO A 137 -6.68 -1.53 9.10
CA PRO A 137 -7.98 -2.06 9.49
C PRO A 137 -8.31 -1.80 10.97
N LEU A 138 -7.32 -1.79 11.86
CA LEU A 138 -7.53 -1.50 13.27
C LEU A 138 -8.10 -0.09 13.45
N PHE A 139 -7.48 0.92 12.87
CA PHE A 139 -7.99 2.30 12.93
C PHE A 139 -9.36 2.44 12.26
N ALA A 140 -9.59 1.72 11.17
CA ALA A 140 -10.90 1.69 10.50
C ALA A 140 -11.99 1.11 11.41
N VAL A 141 -11.70 0.04 12.14
CA VAL A 141 -12.65 -0.58 13.09
C VAL A 141 -12.89 0.34 14.28
N LEU A 142 -11.85 0.92 14.87
CA LEU A 142 -11.99 1.87 15.98
C LEU A 142 -12.85 3.07 15.58
N MET A 143 -12.59 3.65 14.41
CA MET A 143 -13.41 4.74 13.87
C MET A 143 -14.88 4.32 13.66
N ALA A 144 -15.12 3.12 13.10
CA ALA A 144 -16.48 2.61 12.88
C ALA A 144 -17.25 2.41 14.18
N ARG A 145 -16.55 2.08 15.28
CA ARG A 145 -17.08 1.93 16.64
C ARG A 145 -17.26 3.26 17.38
N GLY A 146 -16.97 4.41 16.75
CA GLY A 146 -17.14 5.73 17.34
C GLY A 146 -15.97 6.22 18.19
N TYR A 147 -14.85 5.50 18.21
CA TYR A 147 -13.65 6.00 18.88
C TYR A 147 -13.03 7.16 18.11
N GLY A 148 -12.42 8.10 18.84
CA GLY A 148 -11.66 9.19 18.26
C GLY A 148 -12.49 10.38 17.78
N VAL A 149 -13.78 10.45 18.12
CA VAL A 149 -14.59 11.66 17.88
C VAL A 149 -14.06 12.75 18.79
N MET A 150 -13.57 13.82 18.19
CA MET A 150 -13.13 15.01 18.89
C MET A 150 -14.38 15.87 19.19
N GLY A 151 -14.66 16.10 20.48
CA GLY A 151 -15.75 16.98 20.90
C GLY A 151 -15.53 18.41 20.40
N ASN A 152 -16.61 19.10 20.09
CA ASN A 152 -16.61 20.55 19.88
C ASN A 152 -16.33 21.26 21.18
#